data_f7a14b8e51dcb8c3a64f8a8cb78c2255
#
_entry.id   f7a14b8e51dcb8c3a64f8a8cb78c2255
#
_cell.length_a   1.000
_cell.length_b   1.000
_cell.length_c   1.000
_cell.angle_alpha   90.00
_cell.angle_beta   90.00
_cell.angle_gamma   90.00
#
_symmetry.space_group_name_H-M   'P 1'
#
loop_
_entity.id
_entity.type
_entity.pdbx_description
1 polymer ?
#
loop_
_entity_poly.entity_id
_entity_poly.type
_entity_poly.pdbx_seq_one_letter_code
_entity_poly.pdbx_strand_id
1 'polypeptide(L)'
;MAQQGDGNSEPTEVAAEYLMTIRYMHGEGQPVIAARLAERLGVSAATVSEMVTRLGREGLLSVEPESRQLNMTEAGRTAAERTFRRHALSEWLLTEVIGLGWADADEEAHHLQHALSDRVTDRIDELLGRPPTCPHGNPIPRDGQTPERPVGRALSEAAAGSDVTILRVTEEAEEDARLLTFLQENGVRPGHVFEVVDVATHIGTMTLRRVASGAHGGHEVTIGLVAAAKLRILEGRADQALFHRVPERARLAATG
;
A
#
# COMPACT_ATOMS: atom_id res chain seq x y z
N MET A 1 38.98 -23.99 8.98
CA MET A 1 37.90 -23.19 9.57
C MET A 1 37.06 -22.68 8.42
N ALA A 2 35.96 -23.33 8.16
CA ALA A 2 35.01 -22.91 7.11
C ALA A 2 34.25 -21.69 7.66
N GLN A 3 34.32 -20.55 6.96
CA GLN A 3 33.43 -19.42 7.18
C GLN A 3 32.03 -19.87 6.82
N GLN A 4 31.16 -20.02 7.81
CA GLN A 4 29.73 -20.06 7.62
C GLN A 4 29.36 -18.68 7.05
N GLY A 5 29.00 -18.64 5.76
CA GLY A 5 28.42 -17.46 5.15
C GLY A 5 27.11 -17.15 5.86
N ASP A 6 27.00 -15.96 6.42
CA ASP A 6 25.76 -15.39 6.94
C ASP A 6 24.71 -15.42 5.82
N GLY A 7 23.77 -16.33 5.91
CA GLY A 7 22.66 -16.53 4.94
C GLY A 7 21.60 -15.43 5.00
N ASN A 8 21.97 -14.19 5.28
CA ASN A 8 21.05 -13.06 5.39
C ASN A 8 21.54 -11.84 4.58
N SER A 9 22.06 -12.07 3.35
CA SER A 9 22.28 -10.95 2.45
C SER A 9 20.92 -10.41 1.99
N GLU A 10 20.72 -9.09 2.13
CA GLU A 10 19.53 -8.44 1.58
C GLU A 10 19.39 -8.77 0.08
N PRO A 11 18.17 -9.00 -0.41
CA PRO A 11 17.93 -9.20 -1.83
C PRO A 11 18.40 -7.96 -2.60
N THR A 12 18.80 -8.14 -3.85
CA THR A 12 19.06 -7.00 -4.74
C THR A 12 17.77 -6.18 -4.94
N GLU A 13 17.89 -4.89 -5.27
CA GLU A 13 16.73 -4.03 -5.53
C GLU A 13 15.71 -4.68 -6.46
N VAL A 14 16.15 -5.22 -7.60
CA VAL A 14 15.28 -5.92 -8.53
C VAL A 14 14.61 -7.15 -7.90
N ALA A 15 15.31 -7.92 -7.08
CA ALA A 15 14.74 -9.06 -6.37
C ALA A 15 13.72 -8.61 -5.32
N ALA A 16 13.97 -7.50 -4.64
CA ALA A 16 13.05 -6.90 -3.67
C ALA A 16 11.75 -6.44 -4.36
N GLU A 17 11.83 -5.81 -5.54
CA GLU A 17 10.66 -5.43 -6.34
C GLU A 17 9.76 -6.62 -6.70
N TYR A 18 10.36 -7.74 -7.12
CA TYR A 18 9.60 -8.96 -7.38
C TYR A 18 8.90 -9.49 -6.12
N LEU A 19 9.60 -9.51 -4.99
CA LEU A 19 9.02 -9.95 -3.71
C LEU A 19 7.90 -9.01 -3.24
N MET A 20 8.06 -7.70 -3.43
CA MET A 20 7.03 -6.70 -3.13
C MET A 20 5.79 -6.91 -3.99
N THR A 21 5.94 -7.08 -5.31
CA THR A 21 4.83 -7.34 -6.22
C THR A 21 4.09 -8.63 -5.86
N ILE A 22 4.82 -9.70 -5.53
CA ILE A 22 4.25 -10.96 -5.05
C ILE A 22 3.47 -10.75 -3.74
N ARG A 23 4.03 -9.97 -2.81
CA ARG A 23 3.38 -9.60 -1.55
C ARG A 23 2.04 -8.88 -1.80
N TYR A 24 2.03 -7.92 -2.71
CA TYR A 24 0.82 -7.17 -3.07
C TYR A 24 -0.25 -8.09 -3.66
N MET A 25 0.11 -8.93 -4.62
CA MET A 25 -0.82 -9.88 -5.24
C MET A 25 -1.41 -10.86 -4.22
N HIS A 26 -0.58 -11.42 -3.33
CA HIS A 26 -1.05 -12.28 -2.24
C HIS A 26 -2.01 -11.56 -1.30
N GLY A 27 -1.67 -10.34 -0.93
CA GLY A 27 -2.46 -9.53 -0.01
C GLY A 27 -3.84 -9.15 -0.53
N GLU A 28 -4.01 -9.04 -1.84
CA GLU A 28 -5.31 -8.82 -2.50
C GLU A 28 -6.01 -10.14 -2.88
N GLY A 29 -5.51 -11.29 -2.42
CA GLY A 29 -6.10 -12.61 -2.71
C GLY A 29 -5.95 -13.05 -4.17
N GLN A 30 -5.04 -12.45 -4.91
CA GLN A 30 -4.81 -12.78 -6.31
C GLN A 30 -3.92 -14.02 -6.44
N PRO A 31 -4.21 -14.96 -7.36
CA PRO A 31 -3.30 -16.04 -7.66
C PRO A 31 -1.99 -15.53 -8.25
N VAL A 32 -0.87 -15.87 -7.61
CA VAL A 32 0.46 -15.42 -8.05
C VAL A 32 1.09 -16.50 -8.92
N ILE A 33 1.04 -16.30 -10.22
CA ILE A 33 1.71 -17.15 -11.22
C ILE A 33 2.64 -16.28 -12.08
N ALA A 34 3.67 -16.90 -12.66
CA ALA A 34 4.69 -16.19 -13.44
C ALA A 34 4.11 -15.30 -14.56
N ALA A 35 3.04 -15.73 -15.23
CA ALA A 35 2.42 -14.97 -16.31
C ALA A 35 1.80 -13.67 -15.81
N ARG A 36 1.06 -13.68 -14.67
CA ARG A 36 0.47 -12.47 -14.07
C ARG A 36 1.54 -11.54 -13.49
N LEU A 37 2.60 -12.14 -12.93
CA LEU A 37 3.73 -11.36 -12.43
C LEU A 37 4.44 -10.63 -13.58
N ALA A 38 4.59 -11.27 -14.75
CA ALA A 38 5.15 -10.66 -15.96
C ALA A 38 4.29 -9.50 -16.46
N GLU A 39 2.97 -9.70 -16.51
CA GLU A 39 2.01 -8.67 -16.89
C GLU A 39 2.08 -7.46 -15.97
N ARG A 40 2.08 -7.69 -14.65
CA ARG A 40 2.10 -6.62 -13.65
C ARG A 40 3.42 -5.83 -13.64
N LEU A 41 4.55 -6.51 -13.79
CA LEU A 41 5.87 -5.87 -13.85
C LEU A 41 6.20 -5.28 -15.23
N GLY A 42 5.37 -5.53 -16.26
CA GLY A 42 5.64 -5.06 -17.62
C GLY A 42 6.89 -5.67 -18.27
N VAL A 43 7.28 -6.89 -17.84
CA VAL A 43 8.49 -7.59 -18.33
C VAL A 43 8.17 -8.87 -19.05
N SER A 44 9.15 -9.46 -19.76
CA SER A 44 8.94 -10.71 -20.48
C SER A 44 8.76 -11.92 -19.54
N ALA A 45 8.01 -12.93 -20.00
CA ALA A 45 7.87 -14.20 -19.27
C ALA A 45 9.22 -14.89 -19.03
N ALA A 46 10.19 -14.72 -19.94
CA ALA A 46 11.54 -15.24 -19.77
C ALA A 46 12.26 -14.57 -18.60
N THR A 47 12.19 -13.23 -18.51
CA THR A 47 12.77 -12.44 -17.41
C THR A 47 12.19 -12.88 -16.06
N VAL A 48 10.87 -13.06 -15.99
CA VAL A 48 10.22 -13.56 -14.75
C VAL A 48 10.69 -14.97 -14.41
N SER A 49 10.77 -15.87 -15.39
CA SER A 49 11.22 -17.26 -15.18
C SER A 49 12.64 -17.32 -14.61
N GLU A 50 13.54 -16.49 -15.13
CA GLU A 50 14.92 -16.38 -14.64
C GLU A 50 14.95 -15.87 -13.19
N MET A 51 14.19 -14.81 -12.89
CA MET A 51 14.14 -14.25 -11.54
C MET A 51 13.49 -15.23 -10.55
N VAL A 52 12.38 -15.87 -10.90
CA VAL A 52 11.74 -16.90 -10.06
C VAL A 52 12.72 -18.06 -9.77
N THR A 53 13.47 -18.50 -10.78
CA THR A 53 14.50 -19.54 -10.60
C THR A 53 15.61 -19.07 -9.66
N ARG A 54 16.02 -17.81 -9.78
CA ARG A 54 17.04 -17.20 -8.90
C ARG A 54 16.53 -17.10 -7.48
N LEU A 55 15.34 -16.52 -7.25
CA LEU A 55 14.74 -16.37 -5.93
C LEU A 55 14.47 -17.73 -5.26
N GLY A 56 14.14 -18.75 -6.06
CA GLY A 56 14.04 -20.14 -5.58
C GLY A 56 15.38 -20.70 -5.08
N ARG A 57 16.48 -20.46 -5.81
CA ARG A 57 17.85 -20.87 -5.37
C ARG A 57 18.33 -20.10 -4.14
N GLU A 58 17.94 -18.85 -4.01
CA GLU A 58 18.21 -18.01 -2.83
C GLU A 58 17.31 -18.36 -1.64
N GLY A 59 16.36 -19.30 -1.81
CA GLY A 59 15.45 -19.74 -0.75
C GLY A 59 14.37 -18.74 -0.39
N LEU A 60 14.08 -17.75 -1.26
CA LEU A 60 13.09 -16.70 -1.02
C LEU A 60 11.71 -17.05 -1.60
N LEU A 61 11.64 -17.89 -2.63
CA LEU A 61 10.41 -18.37 -3.25
C LEU A 61 10.36 -19.89 -3.35
N SER A 62 9.15 -20.43 -3.38
CA SER A 62 8.83 -21.79 -3.79
C SER A 62 7.77 -21.77 -4.89
N VAL A 63 7.82 -22.74 -5.78
CA VAL A 63 6.84 -22.91 -6.86
C VAL A 63 6.06 -24.19 -6.59
N GLU A 64 4.74 -24.09 -6.46
CA GLU A 64 3.87 -25.25 -6.31
C GLU A 64 3.88 -26.09 -7.61
N PRO A 65 4.20 -27.37 -7.57
CA PRO A 65 4.39 -28.16 -8.79
C PRO A 65 3.14 -28.25 -9.68
N GLU A 66 1.96 -28.40 -9.09
CA GLU A 66 0.70 -28.62 -9.81
C GLU A 66 0.09 -27.30 -10.30
N SER A 67 -0.11 -26.34 -9.40
CA SER A 67 -0.78 -25.06 -9.70
C SER A 67 0.15 -24.03 -10.32
N ARG A 68 1.47 -24.26 -10.26
CA ARG A 68 2.51 -23.29 -10.67
C ARG A 68 2.45 -21.97 -9.89
N GLN A 69 1.77 -21.99 -8.74
CA GLN A 69 1.66 -20.84 -7.87
C GLN A 69 3.00 -20.52 -7.20
N LEU A 70 3.34 -19.25 -7.20
CA LEU A 70 4.53 -18.72 -6.53
C LEU A 70 4.19 -18.39 -5.09
N ASN A 71 4.91 -19.01 -4.15
CA ASN A 71 4.74 -18.77 -2.73
C ASN A 71 6.04 -18.24 -2.13
N MET A 72 5.96 -17.17 -1.35
CA MET A 72 7.12 -16.71 -0.58
C MET A 72 7.42 -17.71 0.54
N THR A 73 8.70 -18.01 0.72
CA THR A 73 9.18 -18.66 1.94
C THR A 73 9.09 -17.69 3.12
N GLU A 74 9.39 -18.15 4.33
CA GLU A 74 9.51 -17.26 5.49
C GLU A 74 10.58 -16.18 5.26
N ALA A 75 11.73 -16.55 4.72
CA ALA A 75 12.79 -15.60 4.38
C ALA A 75 12.35 -14.59 3.31
N GLY A 76 11.65 -15.06 2.27
CA GLY A 76 11.12 -14.17 1.22
C GLY A 76 10.08 -13.20 1.74
N ARG A 77 9.19 -13.67 2.63
CA ARG A 77 8.19 -12.82 3.28
C ARG A 77 8.84 -11.77 4.16
N THR A 78 9.80 -12.17 5.00
CA THR A 78 10.56 -11.25 5.86
C THR A 78 11.27 -10.17 5.04
N ALA A 79 11.89 -10.55 3.92
CA ALA A 79 12.53 -9.59 3.03
C ALA A 79 11.53 -8.60 2.40
N ALA A 80 10.39 -9.08 1.89
CA ALA A 80 9.34 -8.25 1.32
C ALA A 80 8.74 -7.28 2.36
N GLU A 81 8.48 -7.77 3.58
CA GLU A 81 7.93 -6.97 4.68
C GLU A 81 8.90 -5.87 5.14
N ARG A 82 10.19 -6.18 5.18
CA ARG A 82 11.21 -5.18 5.51
C ARG A 82 11.27 -4.06 4.48
N THR A 83 11.24 -4.41 3.19
CA THR A 83 11.21 -3.42 2.10
C THR A 83 9.93 -2.59 2.18
N PHE A 84 8.77 -3.22 2.34
CA PHE A 84 7.49 -2.52 2.48
C PHE A 84 7.46 -1.58 3.71
N ARG A 85 8.00 -2.00 4.85
CA ARG A 85 8.09 -1.15 6.03
C ARG A 85 8.90 0.11 5.77
N ARG A 86 10.05 -0.02 5.08
CA ARG A 86 10.89 1.11 4.68
C ARG A 86 10.14 2.06 3.74
N HIS A 87 9.45 1.50 2.74
CA HIS A 87 8.61 2.25 1.81
C HIS A 87 7.51 3.04 2.54
N ALA A 88 6.67 2.36 3.29
CA ALA A 88 5.53 2.94 3.99
C ALA A 88 5.90 4.04 5.00
N LEU A 89 7.04 3.89 5.70
CA LEU A 89 7.54 4.92 6.62
C LEU A 89 8.16 6.09 5.85
N SER A 90 8.76 5.85 4.69
CA SER A 90 9.22 6.92 3.79
C SER A 90 8.04 7.73 3.27
N GLU A 91 6.95 7.10 2.83
CA GLU A 91 5.74 7.80 2.41
C GLU A 91 5.19 8.73 3.50
N TRP A 92 5.09 8.26 4.76
CA TRP A 92 4.68 9.10 5.89
C TRP A 92 5.60 10.28 6.12
N LEU A 93 6.93 10.05 6.05
CA LEU A 93 7.91 11.12 6.19
C LEU A 93 7.76 12.15 5.07
N LEU A 94 7.66 11.69 3.84
CA LEU A 94 7.59 12.53 2.65
C LEU A 94 6.28 13.32 2.59
N THR A 95 5.16 12.71 2.92
CA THR A 95 3.85 13.37 2.86
C THR A 95 3.58 14.29 4.04
N GLU A 96 3.80 13.85 5.29
CA GLU A 96 3.35 14.57 6.49
C GLU A 96 4.41 15.45 7.13
N VAL A 97 5.69 15.22 6.83
CA VAL A 97 6.79 16.01 7.38
C VAL A 97 7.41 16.91 6.31
N ILE A 98 7.70 16.36 5.13
CA ILE A 98 8.32 17.10 4.01
C ILE A 98 7.26 17.85 3.19
N GLY A 99 6.03 17.29 3.08
CA GLY A 99 4.90 17.93 2.42
C GLY A 99 4.78 17.63 0.92
N LEU A 100 5.34 16.51 0.45
CA LEU A 100 5.15 16.06 -0.93
C LEU A 100 3.71 15.56 -1.17
N GLY A 101 3.29 15.61 -2.42
CA GLY A 101 2.08 14.93 -2.86
C GLY A 101 2.21 13.40 -2.81
N TRP A 102 1.08 12.69 -2.79
CA TRP A 102 1.08 11.23 -2.68
C TRP A 102 1.83 10.54 -3.83
N ALA A 103 1.61 10.98 -5.08
CA ALA A 103 2.28 10.40 -6.24
C ALA A 103 3.81 10.64 -6.20
N ASP A 104 4.24 11.86 -5.87
CA ASP A 104 5.66 12.20 -5.76
C ASP A 104 6.30 11.47 -4.55
N ALA A 105 5.54 11.33 -3.46
CA ALA A 105 6.01 10.63 -2.27
C ALA A 105 6.18 9.13 -2.50
N ASP A 106 5.30 8.50 -3.27
CA ASP A 106 5.40 7.09 -3.64
C ASP A 106 6.67 6.85 -4.51
N GLU A 107 6.90 7.69 -5.53
CA GLU A 107 8.09 7.62 -6.38
C GLU A 107 9.39 7.77 -5.56
N GLU A 108 9.47 8.76 -4.68
CA GLU A 108 10.63 8.98 -3.82
C GLU A 108 10.78 7.89 -2.74
N ALA A 109 9.68 7.33 -2.23
CA ALA A 109 9.71 6.21 -1.29
C ALA A 109 10.31 4.95 -1.91
N HIS A 110 10.07 4.71 -3.21
CA HIS A 110 10.71 3.63 -3.98
C HIS A 110 12.23 3.75 -4.00
N HIS A 111 12.77 4.95 -4.08
CA HIS A 111 14.22 5.18 -3.97
C HIS A 111 14.72 4.98 -2.54
N LEU A 112 14.03 5.53 -1.56
CA LEU A 112 14.43 5.48 -0.16
C LEU A 112 14.37 4.07 0.44
N GLN A 113 13.43 3.21 0.03
CA GLN A 113 13.25 1.87 0.58
C GLN A 113 14.51 0.98 0.48
N HIS A 114 15.35 1.23 -0.54
CA HIS A 114 16.60 0.50 -0.76
C HIS A 114 17.81 1.17 -0.09
N ALA A 115 17.73 2.47 0.19
CA ALA A 115 18.83 3.26 0.77
C ALA A 115 18.77 3.32 2.31
N LEU A 116 17.60 3.16 2.91
CA LEU A 116 17.43 3.28 4.36
C LEU A 116 17.97 2.06 5.10
N SER A 117 18.85 2.29 6.07
CA SER A 117 19.21 1.26 7.04
C SER A 117 18.08 1.06 8.07
N ASP A 118 18.02 -0.13 8.69
CA ASP A 118 17.04 -0.42 9.74
C ASP A 118 17.09 0.60 10.87
N ARG A 119 18.29 1.01 11.28
CA ARG A 119 18.47 2.02 12.33
C ARG A 119 17.79 3.34 11.98
N VAL A 120 17.89 3.79 10.72
CA VAL A 120 17.22 5.02 10.26
C VAL A 120 15.72 4.80 10.16
N THR A 121 15.30 3.66 9.63
CA THR A 121 13.89 3.26 9.55
C THR A 121 13.21 3.25 10.91
N ASP A 122 13.87 2.69 11.94
CA ASP A 122 13.34 2.68 13.31
C ASP A 122 13.22 4.10 13.89
N ARG A 123 14.15 4.98 13.57
CA ARG A 123 14.07 6.39 14.00
C ARG A 123 12.96 7.17 13.31
N ILE A 124 12.74 6.91 12.03
CA ILE A 124 11.59 7.46 11.30
C ILE A 124 10.29 6.97 11.91
N ASP A 125 10.19 5.67 12.22
CA ASP A 125 9.03 5.07 12.86
C ASP A 125 8.70 5.72 14.22
N GLU A 126 9.71 5.92 15.07
CA GLU A 126 9.57 6.61 16.36
C GLU A 126 9.13 8.08 16.18
N LEU A 127 9.75 8.79 15.22
CA LEU A 127 9.42 10.19 14.91
C LEU A 127 7.96 10.33 14.50
N LEU A 128 7.48 9.44 13.66
CA LEU A 128 6.12 9.41 13.14
C LEU A 128 5.07 8.90 14.14
N GLY A 129 5.49 8.47 15.34
CA GLY A 129 4.59 7.95 16.38
C GLY A 129 4.13 6.52 16.12
N ARG A 130 4.95 5.73 15.44
CA ARG A 130 4.71 4.31 15.15
C ARG A 130 3.39 4.05 14.43
N PRO A 131 3.19 4.60 13.21
CA PRO A 131 1.97 4.44 12.46
C PRO A 131 1.67 2.96 12.20
N PRO A 132 0.44 2.48 12.48
CA PRO A 132 0.09 1.08 12.23
C PRO A 132 -0.09 0.76 10.75
N THR A 133 -0.34 1.78 9.93
CA THR A 133 -0.56 1.69 8.48
C THR A 133 0.26 2.73 7.74
N CYS A 134 0.50 2.53 6.43
CA CYS A 134 1.00 3.57 5.54
C CYS A 134 -0.05 4.70 5.38
N PRO A 135 0.27 5.83 4.74
CA PRO A 135 -0.70 6.92 4.49
C PRO A 135 -1.95 6.47 3.74
N HIS A 136 -1.82 5.43 2.93
CA HIS A 136 -2.89 4.84 2.13
C HIS A 136 -3.74 3.81 2.90
N GLY A 137 -3.39 3.50 4.17
CA GLY A 137 -4.14 2.62 5.05
C GLY A 137 -3.71 1.15 5.03
N ASN A 138 -2.64 0.78 4.32
CA ASN A 138 -2.11 -0.58 4.28
C ASN A 138 -1.24 -0.86 5.50
N PRO A 139 -1.41 -2.03 6.20
CA PRO A 139 -0.74 -2.31 7.47
C PRO A 139 0.78 -2.40 7.34
N ILE A 140 1.50 -1.76 8.24
CA ILE A 140 2.98 -1.81 8.30
C ILE A 140 3.41 -3.01 9.14
N PRO A 141 4.19 -3.96 8.57
CA PRO A 141 4.74 -5.09 9.32
C PRO A 141 5.68 -4.64 10.43
N ARG A 142 5.64 -5.36 11.57
CA ARG A 142 6.53 -5.11 12.73
C ARG A 142 6.91 -6.41 13.39
N ASP A 143 8.14 -6.48 13.88
CA ASP A 143 8.64 -7.58 14.72
C ASP A 143 8.44 -8.99 14.10
N GLY A 144 8.57 -9.09 12.74
CA GLY A 144 8.37 -10.34 12.02
C GLY A 144 6.92 -10.81 11.94
N GLN A 145 5.96 -9.96 12.33
CA GLN A 145 4.53 -10.23 12.22
C GLN A 145 3.94 -9.44 11.06
N THR A 146 3.23 -10.13 10.18
CA THR A 146 2.38 -9.51 9.17
C THR A 146 1.04 -9.16 9.83
N PRO A 147 0.70 -7.87 9.99
CA PRO A 147 -0.59 -7.51 10.56
C PRO A 147 -1.72 -8.00 9.65
N GLU A 148 -2.83 -8.42 10.26
CA GLU A 148 -4.04 -8.70 9.48
C GLU A 148 -4.48 -7.44 8.75
N ARG A 149 -4.82 -7.60 7.46
CA ARG A 149 -5.41 -6.49 6.70
C ARG A 149 -6.81 -6.22 7.22
N PRO A 150 -7.15 -4.95 7.50
CA PRO A 150 -8.50 -4.60 7.87
C PRO A 150 -9.48 -5.05 6.80
N VAL A 151 -10.49 -5.80 7.20
CA VAL A 151 -11.55 -6.25 6.29
C VAL A 151 -12.45 -5.06 6.00
N GLY A 152 -12.44 -4.62 4.75
CA GLY A 152 -13.34 -3.61 4.21
C GLY A 152 -13.91 -4.10 2.89
N ARG A 153 -15.12 -3.67 2.54
CA ARG A 153 -15.67 -3.95 1.21
C ARG A 153 -15.23 -2.89 0.19
N ALA A 154 -15.37 -3.18 -1.08
CA ALA A 154 -15.03 -2.23 -2.12
C ALA A 154 -16.01 -1.02 -2.10
N LEU A 155 -15.48 0.20 -2.31
CA LEU A 155 -16.32 1.40 -2.40
C LEU A 155 -17.35 1.29 -3.53
N SER A 156 -17.01 0.64 -4.64
CA SER A 156 -17.92 0.40 -5.77
C SER A 156 -19.18 -0.43 -5.41
N GLU A 157 -19.19 -1.09 -4.26
CA GLU A 157 -20.31 -1.88 -3.75
C GLU A 157 -21.21 -1.06 -2.80
N ALA A 158 -20.86 0.18 -2.50
CA ALA A 158 -21.62 1.03 -1.59
C ALA A 158 -22.92 1.49 -2.27
N ALA A 159 -24.00 1.55 -1.50
CA ALA A 159 -25.31 1.98 -1.99
C ALA A 159 -25.45 3.50 -1.95
N ALA A 160 -26.18 4.07 -2.92
CA ALA A 160 -26.56 5.48 -2.87
C ALA A 160 -27.34 5.80 -1.58
N GLY A 161 -27.08 6.96 -1.00
CA GLY A 161 -27.65 7.42 0.27
C GLY A 161 -26.94 6.89 1.51
N SER A 162 -25.89 6.06 1.39
CA SER A 162 -25.12 5.56 2.52
C SER A 162 -23.93 6.46 2.86
N ASP A 163 -23.61 6.58 4.16
CA ASP A 163 -22.32 7.12 4.61
C ASP A 163 -21.28 6.01 4.59
N VAL A 164 -20.06 6.33 4.16
CA VAL A 164 -18.92 5.41 4.14
C VAL A 164 -17.67 6.13 4.67
N THR A 165 -16.81 5.39 5.36
CA THR A 165 -15.48 5.88 5.74
C THR A 165 -14.44 5.20 4.88
N ILE A 166 -13.58 5.95 4.22
CA ILE A 166 -12.44 5.38 3.49
C ILE A 166 -11.52 4.68 4.48
N LEU A 167 -11.29 3.39 4.27
CA LEU A 167 -10.42 2.57 5.12
C LEU A 167 -8.99 2.53 4.57
N ARG A 168 -8.85 2.18 3.29
CA ARG A 168 -7.57 2.12 2.59
C ARG A 168 -7.71 2.20 1.08
N VAL A 169 -6.64 2.63 0.44
CA VAL A 169 -6.36 2.46 -0.99
C VAL A 169 -5.64 1.12 -1.14
N THR A 170 -6.02 0.29 -2.12
CA THR A 170 -5.31 -0.98 -2.34
C THR A 170 -3.91 -0.75 -2.89
N GLU A 171 -2.97 -1.63 -2.59
CA GLU A 171 -1.59 -1.53 -3.08
C GLU A 171 -1.51 -1.55 -4.62
N GLU A 172 -2.49 -2.19 -5.29
CA GLU A 172 -2.63 -2.09 -6.76
C GLU A 172 -2.98 -0.66 -7.24
N ALA A 173 -3.75 0.07 -6.45
CA ALA A 173 -4.12 1.44 -6.79
C ALA A 173 -2.98 2.43 -6.56
N GLU A 174 -2.08 2.14 -5.62
CA GLU A 174 -0.88 2.96 -5.33
C GLU A 174 0.08 3.02 -6.52
N GLU A 175 0.12 1.99 -7.36
CA GLU A 175 0.93 1.96 -8.60
C GLU A 175 0.42 2.93 -9.69
N ASP A 176 -0.80 3.49 -9.54
CA ASP A 176 -1.37 4.48 -10.47
C ASP A 176 -1.21 5.91 -9.93
N ALA A 177 -0.10 6.56 -10.30
CA ALA A 177 0.22 7.93 -9.88
C ALA A 177 -0.90 8.94 -10.20
N ARG A 178 -1.65 8.74 -11.31
CA ARG A 178 -2.77 9.63 -11.67
C ARG A 178 -3.94 9.43 -10.72
N LEU A 179 -4.21 8.17 -10.32
CA LEU A 179 -5.24 7.88 -9.33
C LEU A 179 -4.83 8.44 -7.96
N LEU A 180 -3.58 8.28 -7.51
CA LEU A 180 -3.10 8.86 -6.26
C LEU A 180 -3.26 10.37 -6.23
N THR A 181 -2.86 11.07 -7.29
CA THR A 181 -3.04 12.52 -7.44
C THR A 181 -4.53 12.89 -7.34
N PHE A 182 -5.39 12.20 -8.10
CA PHE A 182 -6.85 12.44 -8.06
C PHE A 182 -7.43 12.25 -6.65
N LEU A 183 -7.07 11.16 -5.97
CA LEU A 183 -7.57 10.86 -4.62
C LEU A 183 -7.12 11.95 -3.63
N GLN A 184 -5.87 12.37 -3.70
CA GLN A 184 -5.32 13.42 -2.85
C GLN A 184 -6.02 14.75 -3.05
N GLU A 185 -6.14 15.22 -4.30
CA GLU A 185 -6.75 16.52 -4.65
C GLU A 185 -8.22 16.60 -4.23
N ASN A 186 -8.93 15.46 -4.28
CA ASN A 186 -10.32 15.36 -3.87
C ASN A 186 -10.52 14.96 -2.40
N GLY A 187 -9.44 14.83 -1.64
CA GLY A 187 -9.47 14.49 -0.22
C GLY A 187 -10.02 13.09 0.06
N VAL A 188 -9.93 12.16 -0.91
CA VAL A 188 -10.33 10.75 -0.74
C VAL A 188 -9.18 10.01 -0.05
N ARG A 189 -9.17 10.05 1.29
CA ARG A 189 -8.08 9.53 2.13
C ARG A 189 -8.63 8.67 3.27
N PRO A 190 -7.83 7.73 3.81
CA PRO A 190 -8.20 6.96 5.00
C PRO A 190 -8.68 7.86 6.13
N GLY A 191 -9.79 7.46 6.78
CA GLY A 191 -10.45 8.21 7.84
C GLY A 191 -11.45 9.26 7.37
N HIS A 192 -11.44 9.64 6.09
CA HIS A 192 -12.43 10.59 5.60
C HIS A 192 -13.78 9.92 5.34
N VAL A 193 -14.84 10.63 5.72
CA VAL A 193 -16.23 10.18 5.57
C VAL A 193 -16.86 10.83 4.35
N PHE A 194 -17.54 10.01 3.56
CA PHE A 194 -18.29 10.45 2.40
C PHE A 194 -19.72 9.90 2.44
N GLU A 195 -20.67 10.70 1.96
CA GLU A 195 -21.99 10.25 1.55
C GLU A 195 -21.89 9.78 0.09
N VAL A 196 -22.41 8.62 -0.21
CA VAL A 196 -22.58 8.14 -1.59
C VAL A 196 -23.82 8.79 -2.16
N VAL A 197 -23.67 9.83 -2.97
CA VAL A 197 -24.79 10.61 -3.51
C VAL A 197 -25.52 9.85 -4.61
N ASP A 198 -24.76 9.25 -5.51
CA ASP A 198 -25.31 8.52 -6.67
C ASP A 198 -24.36 7.41 -7.12
N VAL A 199 -24.94 6.36 -7.73
CA VAL A 199 -24.22 5.25 -8.36
C VAL A 199 -24.80 5.02 -9.74
N ALA A 200 -24.16 5.61 -10.75
CA ALA A 200 -24.56 5.55 -12.15
C ALA A 200 -23.90 4.36 -12.86
N THR A 201 -24.37 3.14 -12.58
CA THR A 201 -23.79 1.89 -13.11
C THR A 201 -23.78 1.82 -14.64
N HIS A 202 -24.74 2.46 -15.32
CA HIS A 202 -24.85 2.47 -16.78
C HIS A 202 -23.75 3.26 -17.49
N ILE A 203 -23.10 4.20 -16.79
CA ILE A 203 -21.92 4.95 -17.28
C ILE A 203 -20.64 4.63 -16.50
N GLY A 204 -20.75 3.73 -15.50
CA GLY A 204 -19.58 3.24 -14.75
C GLY A 204 -18.99 4.24 -13.76
N THR A 205 -19.82 5.13 -13.16
CA THR A 205 -19.36 6.15 -12.19
C THR A 205 -20.18 6.15 -10.91
N MET A 206 -19.62 6.75 -9.88
CA MET A 206 -20.34 7.10 -8.65
C MET A 206 -19.92 8.49 -8.18
N THR A 207 -20.83 9.18 -7.49
CA THR A 207 -20.62 10.51 -6.93
C THR A 207 -20.60 10.42 -5.40
N LEU A 208 -19.55 10.97 -4.81
CA LEU A 208 -19.34 11.04 -3.38
C LEU A 208 -19.41 12.50 -2.95
N ARG A 209 -20.01 12.78 -1.78
CA ARG A 209 -19.96 14.09 -1.12
C ARG A 209 -19.22 13.95 0.20
N ARG A 210 -18.16 14.75 0.39
CA ARG A 210 -17.42 14.74 1.64
C ARG A 210 -18.28 15.23 2.79
N VAL A 211 -18.35 14.47 3.87
CA VAL A 211 -19.02 14.86 5.11
C VAL A 211 -18.04 15.63 5.97
N ALA A 212 -18.18 16.98 5.99
CA ALA A 212 -17.38 17.84 6.86
C ALA A 212 -17.98 17.89 8.26
N SER A 213 -17.17 17.96 9.29
CA SER A 213 -17.62 18.20 10.66
C SER A 213 -18.24 19.59 10.74
N GLY A 214 -19.58 19.70 10.70
CA GLY A 214 -20.32 20.92 11.01
C GLY A 214 -20.85 21.77 9.86
N ALA A 215 -20.76 21.37 8.60
CA ALA A 215 -21.34 22.13 7.49
C ALA A 215 -22.11 21.21 6.52
N HIS A 216 -23.33 21.59 6.15
CA HIS A 216 -24.03 21.06 4.99
C HIS A 216 -23.37 21.65 3.73
N GLY A 217 -22.88 20.79 2.80
CA GLY A 217 -22.34 21.21 1.51
C GLY A 217 -20.85 20.93 1.34
N GLY A 218 -20.43 19.68 1.53
CA GLY A 218 -19.08 19.23 1.19
C GLY A 218 -18.88 19.19 -0.35
N HIS A 219 -17.59 19.27 -0.75
CA HIS A 219 -17.19 19.09 -2.15
C HIS A 219 -17.66 17.70 -2.66
N GLU A 220 -18.26 17.68 -3.86
CA GLU A 220 -18.62 16.44 -4.55
C GLU A 220 -17.48 16.01 -5.48
N VAL A 221 -17.24 14.72 -5.48
CA VAL A 221 -16.27 14.09 -6.38
C VAL A 221 -16.91 12.92 -7.11
N THR A 222 -16.72 12.86 -8.42
CA THR A 222 -17.15 11.72 -9.23
C THR A 222 -15.96 10.84 -9.56
N ILE A 223 -16.09 9.55 -9.23
CA ILE A 223 -15.04 8.54 -9.44
C ILE A 223 -15.58 7.39 -10.30
N GLY A 224 -14.75 6.85 -11.20
CA GLY A 224 -15.11 5.65 -11.97
C GLY A 224 -15.25 4.43 -11.07
N LEU A 225 -16.22 3.54 -11.36
CA LEU A 225 -16.46 2.33 -10.56
C LEU A 225 -15.25 1.39 -10.53
N VAL A 226 -14.44 1.37 -11.59
CA VAL A 226 -13.17 0.60 -11.64
C VAL A 226 -12.17 1.13 -10.60
N ALA A 227 -12.02 2.44 -10.49
CA ALA A 227 -11.16 3.05 -9.48
C ALA A 227 -11.77 2.90 -8.07
N ALA A 228 -13.08 3.06 -7.92
CA ALA A 228 -13.78 2.83 -6.65
C ALA A 228 -13.65 1.38 -6.14
N ALA A 229 -13.54 0.40 -7.05
CA ALA A 229 -13.30 -1.00 -6.68
C ALA A 229 -11.91 -1.23 -6.02
N LYS A 230 -10.98 -0.31 -6.22
CA LYS A 230 -9.63 -0.33 -5.61
C LYS A 230 -9.57 0.37 -4.25
N LEU A 231 -10.67 0.94 -3.78
CA LEU A 231 -10.78 1.54 -2.45
C LEU A 231 -11.54 0.60 -1.51
N ARG A 232 -11.07 0.46 -0.28
CA ARG A 232 -11.77 -0.28 0.77
C ARG A 232 -12.41 0.70 1.74
N ILE A 233 -13.62 0.37 2.18
CA ILE A 233 -14.43 1.22 3.05
C ILE A 233 -14.94 0.45 4.28
N LEU A 234 -15.25 1.22 5.32
CA LEU A 234 -16.13 0.83 6.41
C LEU A 234 -17.50 1.47 6.19
N GLU A 235 -18.57 0.77 6.55
CA GLU A 235 -19.92 1.33 6.51
C GLU A 235 -20.09 2.39 7.59
N GLY A 236 -20.78 3.47 7.24
CA GLY A 236 -21.06 4.56 8.15
C GLY A 236 -19.83 5.39 8.51
N ARG A 237 -19.92 6.05 9.68
CA ARG A 237 -18.89 6.94 10.22
C ARG A 237 -18.04 6.19 11.24
N ALA A 238 -16.87 5.76 10.83
CA ALA A 238 -15.95 5.06 11.71
C ALA A 238 -15.32 6.01 12.75
N ASP A 239 -14.90 5.42 13.88
CA ASP A 239 -14.16 6.15 14.89
C ASP A 239 -12.83 6.65 14.32
N GLN A 240 -12.57 7.95 14.47
CA GLN A 240 -11.36 8.59 13.99
C GLN A 240 -10.10 8.10 14.72
N ALA A 241 -10.23 7.50 15.90
CA ALA A 241 -9.14 6.90 16.63
C ALA A 241 -8.53 5.66 15.91
N LEU A 242 -9.25 5.09 14.94
CA LEU A 242 -8.74 4.00 14.09
C LEU A 242 -7.67 4.46 13.09
N PHE A 243 -7.61 5.78 12.83
CA PHE A 243 -6.72 6.34 11.80
C PHE A 243 -5.56 7.08 12.45
N HIS A 244 -4.35 6.72 12.02
CA HIS A 244 -3.14 7.32 12.55
C HIS A 244 -3.03 8.82 12.21
N ARG A 245 -2.50 9.57 13.16
CA ARG A 245 -2.12 10.98 12.97
C ARG A 245 -0.68 11.17 13.40
N VAL A 246 0.12 11.67 12.50
CA VAL A 246 1.52 12.00 12.80
C VAL A 246 1.58 13.04 13.92
N PRO A 247 2.40 12.83 14.96
CA PRO A 247 2.53 13.77 16.07
C PRO A 247 2.92 15.17 15.61
N GLU A 248 2.34 16.18 16.23
CA GLU A 248 2.57 17.61 15.89
C GLU A 248 4.07 17.98 15.92
N ARG A 249 4.82 17.43 16.87
CA ARG A 249 6.28 17.63 16.96
C ARG A 249 7.05 17.22 15.69
N ALA A 250 6.56 16.21 14.95
CA ALA A 250 7.20 15.77 13.70
C ALA A 250 6.89 16.75 12.56
N ARG A 251 5.70 17.37 12.56
CA ARG A 251 5.29 18.37 11.57
C ARG A 251 5.99 19.72 11.76
N LEU A 252 6.23 20.13 12.99
CA LEU A 252 6.89 21.41 13.30
C LEU A 252 8.37 21.43 12.86
N ALA A 253 9.02 20.27 12.77
CA ALA A 253 10.40 20.17 12.29
C ALA A 253 10.55 20.55 10.79
N ALA A 254 9.46 20.56 10.04
CA ALA A 254 9.47 20.89 8.60
C ALA A 254 9.26 22.38 8.30
N THR A 255 8.85 23.20 9.27
CA THR A 255 8.50 24.62 9.08
C THR A 255 9.55 25.58 9.64
N GLY A 256 10.68 25.09 10.13
CA GLY A 256 11.86 25.85 10.57
C GLY A 256 12.96 25.75 9.55
#